data_166e26ef635e764f103d27331ba1c31a
#
_entry.id   166e26ef635e764f103d27331ba1c31a
#
_cell.length_a   1.000
_cell.length_b   1.000
_cell.length_c   1.000
_cell.angle_alpha   90.00
_cell.angle_beta   90.00
_cell.angle_gamma   90.00
#
_symmetry.space_group_name_H-M   'P 1'
#
loop_
_entity.id
_entity.type
_entity.pdbx_description
1 polymer ?
#
loop_
_entity_poly.entity_id
_entity_poly.type
_entity_poly.pdbx_seq_one_letter_code
_entity_poly.pdbx_strand_id
1 'polypeptide(L)'
;SMQIANAGIKVDLIEMKPKKKTPAHKSDNFAELVCSNSLKANRIDSAAGLLKEEMRMLGSVCLKAAEESSVAAGGSLAVDRDIFSNFITKEVKNHPNINIIEEVVTELPKDCITVVATGPLTDGELAENISKLTGSDNLSFYDAAAPIVTKESIDFSKAFYASRYGKGTDDYINCPMNKEEYEIFYNEL
;
A
#
# COMPACT_ATOMS: atom_id res chain seq x y z
N SER A 1 -11.95 -4.68 8.50
CA SER A 1 -12.15 -5.84 9.40
C SER A 1 -11.76 -5.53 10.85
N MET A 2 -10.51 -5.11 11.14
CA MET A 2 -10.01 -4.90 12.53
C MET A 2 -10.91 -4.00 13.38
N GLN A 3 -11.30 -2.80 12.90
CA GLN A 3 -12.13 -1.87 13.67
C GLN A 3 -13.51 -2.44 14.00
N ILE A 4 -14.12 -3.16 13.06
CA ILE A 4 -15.42 -3.84 13.26
C ILE A 4 -15.26 -4.95 14.30
N ALA A 5 -14.21 -5.75 14.18
CA ALA A 5 -13.92 -6.85 15.08
C ALA A 5 -13.59 -6.37 16.51
N ASN A 6 -12.85 -5.27 16.64
CA ASN A 6 -12.56 -4.60 17.92
C ASN A 6 -13.84 -4.08 18.61
N ALA A 7 -14.87 -3.73 17.85
CA ALA A 7 -16.18 -3.36 18.37
C ALA A 7 -17.04 -4.58 18.79
N GLY A 8 -16.48 -5.78 18.80
CA GLY A 8 -17.15 -7.02 19.21
C GLY A 8 -18.01 -7.67 18.14
N ILE A 9 -17.98 -7.17 16.92
CA ILE A 9 -18.76 -7.72 15.79
C ILE A 9 -17.94 -8.78 15.06
N LYS A 10 -18.55 -9.93 14.78
CA LYS A 10 -17.94 -10.99 13.97
C LYS A 10 -17.81 -10.54 12.52
N VAL A 11 -16.66 -10.82 11.92
CA VAL A 11 -16.31 -10.45 10.55
C VAL A 11 -15.84 -11.68 9.79
N ASP A 12 -16.46 -11.97 8.66
CA ASP A 12 -15.89 -12.87 7.66
C ASP A 12 -14.99 -12.06 6.73
N LEU A 13 -13.70 -12.34 6.77
CA LEU A 13 -12.69 -11.72 5.91
C LEU A 13 -12.35 -12.70 4.79
N ILE A 14 -12.80 -12.38 3.58
CA ILE A 14 -12.56 -13.21 2.42
C ILE A 14 -11.33 -12.68 1.68
N GLU A 15 -10.34 -13.55 1.46
CA GLU A 15 -9.09 -13.22 0.79
C GLU A 15 -8.78 -14.30 -0.25
N MET A 16 -8.43 -13.89 -1.47
CA MET A 16 -8.10 -14.84 -2.54
C MET A 16 -6.75 -15.54 -2.36
N LYS A 17 -5.83 -14.93 -1.64
CA LYS A 17 -4.52 -15.54 -1.35
C LYS A 17 -4.65 -16.59 -0.23
N PRO A 18 -3.89 -17.68 -0.28
CA PRO A 18 -2.85 -18.01 -1.26
C PRO A 18 -3.35 -18.65 -2.57
N LYS A 19 -4.67 -18.94 -2.70
CA LYS A 19 -5.23 -19.68 -3.86
C LYS A 19 -5.01 -18.98 -5.19
N LYS A 20 -5.12 -17.65 -5.20
CA LYS A 20 -4.91 -16.83 -6.40
C LYS A 20 -4.13 -15.58 -6.06
N LYS A 21 -3.22 -15.18 -6.94
CA LYS A 21 -2.49 -13.90 -6.88
C LYS A 21 -2.64 -13.16 -8.21
N THR A 22 -2.66 -11.83 -8.17
CA THR A 22 -2.44 -11.04 -9.38
C THR A 22 -0.94 -11.01 -9.71
N PRO A 23 -0.54 -10.58 -10.91
CA PRO A 23 0.89 -10.46 -11.26
C PRO A 23 1.70 -9.56 -10.31
N ALA A 24 1.05 -8.62 -9.65
CA ALA A 24 1.68 -7.70 -8.70
C ALA A 24 1.90 -8.30 -7.30
N HIS A 25 1.15 -9.34 -6.92
CA HIS A 25 1.25 -9.95 -5.61
C HIS A 25 2.32 -11.04 -5.57
N LYS A 26 3.22 -10.96 -4.59
CA LYS A 26 4.32 -11.92 -4.37
C LYS A 26 4.19 -12.67 -3.06
N SER A 27 3.55 -12.07 -2.06
CA SER A 27 3.38 -12.61 -0.71
C SER A 27 1.98 -13.20 -0.50
N ASP A 28 1.84 -14.08 0.49
CA ASP A 28 0.55 -14.58 0.98
C ASP A 28 -0.02 -13.71 2.13
N ASN A 29 0.70 -12.69 2.53
CA ASN A 29 0.31 -11.79 3.61
C ASN A 29 -0.84 -10.87 3.22
N PHE A 30 -1.63 -10.47 4.22
CA PHE A 30 -2.57 -9.36 4.08
C PHE A 30 -1.82 -8.03 3.94
N ALA A 31 -2.47 -7.03 3.37
CA ALA A 31 -1.95 -5.67 3.23
C ALA A 31 -0.57 -5.58 2.53
N GLU A 32 -0.31 -6.45 1.56
CA GLU A 32 0.88 -6.37 0.74
C GLU A 32 0.91 -5.05 -0.03
N LEU A 33 2.01 -4.30 0.09
CA LEU A 33 2.21 -3.04 -0.62
C LEU A 33 2.74 -3.32 -2.04
N VAL A 34 1.87 -3.24 -3.03
CA VAL A 34 2.16 -3.64 -4.42
C VAL A 34 2.73 -2.50 -5.28
N CYS A 35 2.62 -1.24 -4.87
CA CYS A 35 3.11 -0.08 -5.62
C CYS A 35 4.36 0.53 -4.96
N SER A 36 4.17 1.24 -3.85
CA SER A 36 5.23 1.94 -3.14
C SER A 36 5.25 1.53 -1.67
N ASN A 37 6.43 1.57 -1.05
CA ASN A 37 6.58 1.42 0.40
C ASN A 37 6.47 2.75 1.15
N SER A 38 6.29 3.87 0.44
CA SER A 38 6.10 5.18 1.05
C SER A 38 4.62 5.48 1.28
N LEU A 39 4.26 5.76 2.51
CA LEU A 39 2.93 6.20 2.92
C LEU A 39 2.81 7.74 2.94
N LYS A 40 3.63 8.44 2.16
CA LYS A 40 3.70 9.90 2.04
C LYS A 40 4.20 10.59 3.32
N ALA A 41 4.06 11.92 3.37
CA ALA A 41 4.55 12.72 4.49
C ALA A 41 3.96 12.28 5.84
N ASN A 42 4.82 12.32 6.89
CA ASN A 42 4.42 11.99 8.27
C ASN A 42 4.24 13.23 9.16
N ARG A 43 4.61 14.41 8.68
CA ARG A 43 4.52 15.65 9.45
C ARG A 43 3.06 16.12 9.52
N ILE A 44 2.63 16.52 10.70
CA ILE A 44 1.25 16.98 10.99
C ILE A 44 0.84 18.26 10.22
N ASP A 45 1.82 19.05 9.80
CA ASP A 45 1.62 20.26 8.99
C ASP A 45 1.38 19.99 7.50
N SER A 46 1.26 18.72 7.12
CA SER A 46 0.89 18.26 5.78
C SER A 46 -0.46 17.54 5.82
N ALA A 47 -1.24 17.63 4.74
CA ALA A 47 -2.53 16.95 4.64
C ALA A 47 -2.41 15.43 4.88
N ALA A 48 -1.37 14.80 4.33
CA ALA A 48 -1.13 13.37 4.51
C ALA A 48 -0.72 13.02 5.96
N GLY A 49 0.02 13.90 6.63
CA GLY A 49 0.41 13.71 8.04
C GLY A 49 -0.76 13.95 8.99
N LEU A 50 -1.58 14.98 8.73
CA LEU A 50 -2.80 15.23 9.51
C LEU A 50 -3.75 14.04 9.44
N LEU A 51 -4.03 13.52 8.24
CA LEU A 51 -4.85 12.32 8.06
C LEU A 51 -4.31 11.12 8.86
N LYS A 52 -2.97 10.94 8.89
CA LYS A 52 -2.35 9.87 9.68
C LYS A 52 -2.58 10.07 11.18
N GLU A 53 -2.51 11.30 11.67
CA GLU A 53 -2.79 11.57 13.07
C GLU A 53 -4.24 11.25 13.43
N GLU A 54 -5.19 11.63 12.60
CA GLU A 54 -6.60 11.27 12.77
C GLU A 54 -6.79 9.75 12.76
N MET A 55 -6.15 9.04 11.83
CA MET A 55 -6.18 7.57 11.78
C MET A 55 -5.52 6.93 13.01
N ARG A 56 -4.48 7.55 13.57
CA ARG A 56 -3.80 7.10 14.80
C ARG A 56 -4.74 7.23 15.99
N MET A 57 -5.43 8.37 16.13
CA MET A 57 -6.44 8.59 17.16
C MET A 57 -7.59 7.59 17.07
N LEU A 58 -7.93 7.13 15.87
CA LEU A 58 -8.92 6.07 15.63
C LEU A 58 -8.37 4.65 15.83
N GLY A 59 -7.14 4.48 16.28
CA GLY A 59 -6.54 3.17 16.54
C GLY A 59 -6.26 2.34 15.29
N SER A 60 -5.83 2.97 14.20
CA SER A 60 -5.56 2.29 12.93
C SER A 60 -4.46 1.24 13.06
N VAL A 61 -4.76 -0.03 12.80
CA VAL A 61 -3.77 -1.11 12.74
C VAL A 61 -2.70 -0.86 11.66
N CYS A 62 -3.09 -0.23 10.55
CA CYS A 62 -2.15 0.09 9.48
C CYS A 62 -1.11 1.12 9.93
N LEU A 63 -1.49 2.11 10.74
CA LEU A 63 -0.51 3.07 11.25
C LEU A 63 0.41 2.44 12.30
N LYS A 64 -0.12 1.61 13.19
CA LYS A 64 0.69 0.86 14.14
C LYS A 64 1.72 -0.02 13.41
N ALA A 65 1.28 -0.76 12.39
CA ALA A 65 2.17 -1.55 11.55
C ALA A 65 3.24 -0.70 10.84
N ALA A 66 2.85 0.48 10.34
CA ALA A 66 3.76 1.39 9.66
C ALA A 66 4.84 1.96 10.58
N GLU A 67 4.50 2.26 11.82
CA GLU A 67 5.43 2.75 12.84
C GLU A 67 6.43 1.66 13.23
N GLU A 68 5.95 0.42 13.45
CA GLU A 68 6.78 -0.74 13.79
C GLU A 68 7.73 -1.18 12.65
N SER A 69 7.38 -0.88 11.42
CA SER A 69 8.15 -1.26 10.21
C SER A 69 8.84 -0.08 9.54
N SER A 70 8.89 1.08 10.19
CA SER A 70 9.38 2.30 9.57
C SER A 70 10.86 2.23 9.21
N VAL A 71 11.20 2.79 8.04
CA VAL A 71 12.57 2.93 7.56
C VAL A 71 12.89 4.39 7.27
N ALA A 72 14.17 4.74 7.28
CA ALA A 72 14.61 6.12 7.03
C ALA A 72 14.18 6.61 5.65
N ALA A 73 13.41 7.70 5.61
CA ALA A 73 12.89 8.31 4.38
C ALA A 73 12.62 9.82 4.56
N GLY A 74 13.48 10.53 5.28
CA GLY A 74 13.36 11.97 5.52
C GLY A 74 12.03 12.33 6.20
N GLY A 75 11.24 13.21 5.60
CA GLY A 75 9.93 13.61 6.12
C GLY A 75 8.76 12.69 5.76
N SER A 76 9.01 11.56 5.11
CA SER A 76 7.98 10.59 4.72
C SER A 76 7.96 9.40 5.69
N LEU A 77 6.79 8.79 5.84
CA LEU A 77 6.65 7.49 6.49
C LEU A 77 6.84 6.41 5.43
N ALA A 78 8.03 5.84 5.35
CA ALA A 78 8.29 4.67 4.52
C ALA A 78 8.46 3.43 5.40
N VAL A 79 8.16 2.26 4.87
CA VAL A 79 8.11 1.02 5.64
C VAL A 79 8.88 -0.11 4.96
N ASP A 80 9.39 -1.03 5.73
CA ASP A 80 9.74 -2.35 5.25
C ASP A 80 8.46 -3.12 4.93
N ARG A 81 8.31 -3.54 3.68
CA ARG A 81 7.07 -4.17 3.17
C ARG A 81 6.74 -5.48 3.86
N ASP A 82 7.76 -6.27 4.14
CA ASP A 82 7.60 -7.60 4.73
C ASP A 82 7.24 -7.49 6.20
N ILE A 83 7.93 -6.64 6.95
CA ILE A 83 7.61 -6.38 8.36
C ILE A 83 6.21 -5.81 8.49
N PHE A 84 5.83 -4.84 7.64
CA PHE A 84 4.50 -4.22 7.61
C PHE A 84 3.39 -5.24 7.38
N SER A 85 3.50 -6.03 6.31
CA SER A 85 2.47 -7.00 5.93
C SER A 85 2.39 -8.17 6.91
N ASN A 86 3.53 -8.63 7.44
CA ASN A 86 3.59 -9.65 8.49
C ASN A 86 2.90 -9.19 9.78
N PHE A 87 3.14 -7.96 10.21
CA PHE A 87 2.49 -7.39 11.39
C PHE A 87 0.96 -7.44 11.24
N ILE A 88 0.42 -6.88 10.16
CA ILE A 88 -1.02 -6.85 9.90
C ILE A 88 -1.60 -8.26 9.80
N THR A 89 -0.91 -9.15 9.11
CA THR A 89 -1.32 -10.55 8.96
C THR A 89 -1.45 -11.25 10.31
N LYS A 90 -0.48 -11.05 11.21
CA LYS A 90 -0.50 -11.60 12.55
C LYS A 90 -1.66 -11.05 13.39
N GLU A 91 -1.87 -9.73 13.37
CA GLU A 91 -2.98 -9.09 14.10
C GLU A 91 -4.34 -9.60 13.61
N VAL A 92 -4.53 -9.70 12.29
CA VAL A 92 -5.78 -10.20 11.70
C VAL A 92 -6.02 -11.67 12.02
N LYS A 93 -5.00 -12.54 11.84
CA LYS A 93 -5.13 -13.99 12.07
C LYS A 93 -5.38 -14.35 13.54
N ASN A 94 -4.88 -13.55 14.47
CA ASN A 94 -5.04 -13.80 15.89
C ASN A 94 -6.30 -13.17 16.48
N HIS A 95 -7.09 -12.42 15.70
CA HIS A 95 -8.26 -11.74 16.24
C HIS A 95 -9.46 -12.68 16.39
N PRO A 96 -10.05 -12.85 17.60
CA PRO A 96 -11.09 -13.85 17.87
C PRO A 96 -12.41 -13.61 17.12
N ASN A 97 -12.66 -12.37 16.68
CA ASN A 97 -13.87 -12.00 15.96
C ASN A 97 -13.68 -11.94 14.44
N ILE A 98 -12.50 -12.34 13.91
CA ILE A 98 -12.26 -12.41 12.47
C ILE A 98 -12.17 -13.87 12.04
N ASN A 99 -13.06 -14.28 11.18
CA ASN A 99 -13.02 -15.56 10.49
C ASN A 99 -12.43 -15.35 9.09
N ILE A 100 -11.32 -16.02 8.78
CA ILE A 100 -10.65 -15.90 7.49
C ILE A 100 -11.14 -16.99 6.55
N ILE A 101 -11.62 -16.58 5.40
CA ILE A 101 -12.12 -17.46 4.34
C ILE A 101 -11.22 -17.25 3.12
N GLU A 102 -10.44 -18.28 2.77
CA GLU A 102 -9.59 -18.27 1.60
C GLU A 102 -10.39 -18.62 0.36
N GLU A 103 -10.91 -17.62 -0.34
CA GLU A 103 -11.77 -17.80 -1.51
C GLU A 103 -11.59 -16.67 -2.53
N VAL A 104 -11.76 -17.00 -3.81
CA VAL A 104 -11.81 -16.04 -4.91
C VAL A 104 -13.24 -15.58 -5.09
N VAL A 105 -13.55 -14.34 -4.72
CA VAL A 105 -14.88 -13.75 -4.88
C VAL A 105 -15.01 -13.12 -6.26
N THR A 106 -16.06 -13.49 -6.97
CA THR A 106 -16.42 -12.89 -8.26
C THR A 106 -17.69 -12.04 -8.17
N GLU A 107 -18.58 -12.37 -7.25
CA GLU A 107 -19.84 -11.66 -7.01
C GLU A 107 -19.94 -11.14 -5.59
N LEU A 108 -20.54 -9.97 -5.40
CA LEU A 108 -20.76 -9.41 -4.08
C LEU A 108 -21.98 -10.05 -3.42
N PRO A 109 -21.88 -10.42 -2.12
CA PRO A 109 -23.03 -10.90 -1.36
C PRO A 109 -24.16 -9.85 -1.33
N LYS A 110 -25.40 -10.30 -1.45
CA LYS A 110 -26.60 -9.43 -1.49
C LYS A 110 -27.31 -9.30 -0.14
N ASP A 111 -27.09 -10.26 0.74
CA ASP A 111 -27.89 -10.41 1.97
C ASP A 111 -27.15 -9.98 3.24
N CYS A 112 -26.00 -9.33 3.10
CA CYS A 112 -25.21 -8.84 4.23
C CYS A 112 -24.50 -7.52 3.92
N ILE A 113 -24.06 -6.82 4.98
CA ILE A 113 -23.22 -5.62 4.84
C ILE A 113 -21.83 -6.06 4.36
N THR A 114 -21.45 -5.60 3.21
CA THR A 114 -20.17 -5.94 2.56
C THR A 114 -19.30 -4.73 2.37
N VAL A 115 -18.01 -4.86 2.74
CA VAL A 115 -16.98 -3.86 2.47
C VAL A 115 -15.97 -4.45 1.48
N VAL A 116 -15.87 -3.85 0.31
CA VAL A 116 -14.88 -4.24 -0.70
C VAL A 116 -13.59 -3.46 -0.45
N ALA A 117 -12.51 -4.15 -0.14
CA ALA A 117 -11.21 -3.57 0.17
C ALA A 117 -10.07 -4.31 -0.55
N THR A 118 -10.33 -4.70 -1.80
CA THR A 118 -9.43 -5.51 -2.63
C THR A 118 -8.26 -4.72 -3.23
N GLY A 119 -8.26 -3.39 -3.04
CA GLY A 119 -7.17 -2.52 -3.46
C GLY A 119 -7.26 -2.04 -4.91
N PRO A 120 -6.23 -1.29 -5.37
CA PRO A 120 -6.25 -0.63 -6.68
C PRO A 120 -6.08 -1.58 -7.86
N LEU A 121 -5.68 -2.82 -7.62
CA LEU A 121 -5.43 -3.84 -8.65
C LEU A 121 -6.57 -4.86 -8.72
N THR A 122 -7.78 -4.47 -8.35
CA THR A 122 -8.99 -5.29 -8.54
C THR A 122 -9.27 -5.46 -10.02
N ASP A 123 -9.34 -6.72 -10.49
CA ASP A 123 -9.52 -7.06 -11.90
C ASP A 123 -10.53 -8.20 -12.11
N GLY A 124 -10.72 -8.59 -13.37
CA GLY A 124 -11.55 -9.71 -13.78
C GLY A 124 -13.02 -9.56 -13.41
N GLU A 125 -13.69 -10.69 -13.17
CA GLU A 125 -15.14 -10.76 -12.93
C GLU A 125 -15.62 -9.91 -11.74
N LEU A 126 -14.81 -9.80 -10.68
CA LEU A 126 -15.16 -8.94 -9.54
C LEU A 126 -15.23 -7.47 -9.96
N ALA A 127 -14.23 -6.99 -10.71
CA ALA A 127 -14.21 -5.61 -11.21
C ALA A 127 -15.42 -5.33 -12.13
N GLU A 128 -15.73 -6.26 -13.04
CA GLU A 128 -16.90 -6.16 -13.92
C GLU A 128 -18.21 -6.11 -13.12
N ASN A 129 -18.36 -6.93 -12.09
CA ASN A 129 -19.56 -6.96 -11.27
C ASN A 129 -19.71 -5.72 -10.40
N ILE A 130 -18.60 -5.14 -9.91
CA ILE A 130 -18.61 -3.83 -9.24
C ILE A 130 -19.02 -2.73 -10.23
N SER A 131 -18.46 -2.71 -11.44
CA SER A 131 -18.81 -1.76 -12.48
C SER A 131 -20.30 -1.81 -12.82
N LYS A 132 -20.87 -3.00 -13.02
CA LYS A 132 -22.31 -3.20 -13.26
C LYS A 132 -23.16 -2.68 -12.09
N LEU A 133 -22.73 -2.92 -10.84
CA LEU A 133 -23.45 -2.49 -9.64
C LEU A 133 -23.45 -0.98 -9.47
N THR A 134 -22.32 -0.34 -9.75
CA THR A 134 -22.16 1.13 -9.61
C THR A 134 -22.61 1.92 -10.81
N GLY A 135 -22.81 1.27 -11.96
CA GLY A 135 -23.08 1.93 -13.24
C GLY A 135 -21.90 2.77 -13.76
N SER A 136 -20.68 2.42 -13.36
CA SER A 136 -19.47 3.19 -13.64
C SER A 136 -18.36 2.30 -14.19
N ASP A 137 -17.80 2.68 -15.33
CA ASP A 137 -16.68 1.98 -15.99
C ASP A 137 -15.30 2.48 -15.51
N ASN A 138 -15.23 3.09 -14.32
CA ASN A 138 -14.03 3.74 -13.81
C ASN A 138 -13.01 2.79 -13.16
N LEU A 139 -13.24 1.48 -13.19
CA LEU A 139 -12.27 0.49 -12.68
C LEU A 139 -11.32 0.12 -13.82
N SER A 140 -10.14 0.72 -13.81
CA SER A 140 -9.06 0.35 -14.73
C SER A 140 -7.93 -0.32 -13.95
N PHE A 141 -7.52 -1.50 -14.40
CA PHE A 141 -6.29 -2.12 -13.92
C PHE A 141 -5.10 -1.34 -14.48
N TYR A 142 -4.30 -0.79 -13.59
CA TYR A 142 -3.06 -0.09 -13.93
C TYR A 142 -1.93 -0.59 -13.03
N ASP A 143 -0.94 -1.24 -13.62
CA ASP A 143 0.26 -1.63 -12.89
C ASP A 143 1.18 -0.43 -12.74
N ALA A 144 1.21 0.13 -11.54
CA ALA A 144 2.04 1.26 -11.18
C ALA A 144 3.37 0.83 -10.53
N ALA A 145 3.88 -0.36 -10.85
CA ALA A 145 5.13 -0.87 -10.30
C ALA A 145 6.28 0.07 -10.68
N ALA A 146 6.82 0.78 -9.69
CA ALA A 146 8.02 1.59 -9.87
C ALA A 146 9.24 0.67 -10.10
N PRO A 147 10.14 0.98 -11.02
CA PRO A 147 11.39 0.24 -11.18
C PRO A 147 12.20 0.31 -9.89
N ILE A 148 12.62 -0.86 -9.39
CA ILE A 148 13.41 -0.99 -8.17
C ILE A 148 14.78 -1.52 -8.56
N VAL A 149 15.82 -0.83 -8.12
CA VAL A 149 17.21 -1.25 -8.30
C VAL A 149 17.86 -1.55 -6.95
N THR A 150 18.88 -2.39 -6.93
CA THR A 150 19.63 -2.63 -5.70
C THR A 150 20.57 -1.46 -5.41
N LYS A 151 20.81 -1.18 -4.13
CA LYS A 151 21.71 -0.09 -3.72
C LYS A 151 23.12 -0.25 -4.30
N GLU A 152 23.59 -1.47 -4.41
CA GLU A 152 24.91 -1.84 -4.93
C GLU A 152 25.06 -1.53 -6.43
N SER A 153 23.93 -1.46 -7.17
CA SER A 153 23.94 -1.13 -8.59
C SER A 153 24.01 0.37 -8.87
N ILE A 154 23.96 1.21 -7.83
CA ILE A 154 23.96 2.67 -7.98
C ILE A 154 25.39 3.20 -8.04
N ASP A 155 25.70 3.93 -9.10
CA ASP A 155 26.98 4.63 -9.25
C ASP A 155 26.98 5.94 -8.42
N PHE A 156 27.54 5.88 -7.22
CA PHE A 156 27.66 7.03 -6.33
C PHE A 156 28.68 8.08 -6.79
N SER A 157 29.39 7.89 -7.92
CA SER A 157 30.11 8.98 -8.56
C SER A 157 29.19 9.97 -9.29
N LYS A 158 27.96 9.54 -9.61
CA LYS A 158 26.92 10.29 -10.32
C LYS A 158 25.68 10.59 -9.47
N ALA A 159 25.56 9.93 -8.32
CA ALA A 159 24.43 10.08 -7.41
C ALA A 159 24.93 10.50 -6.01
N PHE A 160 24.08 11.15 -5.23
CA PHE A 160 24.42 11.60 -3.89
C PHE A 160 23.21 11.56 -2.96
N TYR A 161 23.46 11.49 -1.66
CA TYR A 161 22.42 11.60 -0.65
C TYR A 161 22.05 13.06 -0.40
N ALA A 162 20.76 13.36 -0.33
CA ALA A 162 20.25 14.65 0.09
C ALA A 162 18.80 14.55 0.56
N SER A 163 18.41 15.51 1.39
CA SER A 163 17.01 15.67 1.79
C SER A 163 16.18 16.31 0.68
N ARG A 164 14.90 16.02 0.65
CA ARG A 164 13.95 16.62 -0.28
C ARG A 164 13.65 18.07 0.15
N TYR A 165 13.94 19.04 -0.71
CA TYR A 165 13.76 20.48 -0.45
C TYR A 165 14.49 21.00 0.79
N GLY A 166 15.62 20.38 1.17
CA GLY A 166 16.37 20.75 2.37
C GLY A 166 15.61 20.49 3.68
N LYS A 167 14.65 19.56 3.70
CA LYS A 167 13.82 19.23 4.87
C LYS A 167 14.02 17.79 5.30
N GLY A 168 14.29 17.59 6.59
CA GLY A 168 14.53 16.27 7.17
C GLY A 168 15.97 15.81 6.99
N THR A 169 16.20 14.53 7.10
CA THR A 169 17.50 13.85 6.96
C THR A 169 17.80 13.52 5.50
N ASP A 170 19.09 13.37 5.17
CA ASP A 170 19.58 13.10 3.81
C ASP A 170 19.43 11.62 3.44
N ASP A 171 18.19 11.12 3.45
CA ASP A 171 17.85 9.71 3.24
C ASP A 171 17.54 9.36 1.77
N TYR A 172 17.47 10.36 0.89
CA TYR A 172 17.17 10.14 -0.53
C TYR A 172 18.42 10.12 -1.37
N ILE A 173 18.48 9.18 -2.31
CA ILE A 173 19.50 9.15 -3.34
C ILE A 173 19.01 10.01 -4.52
N ASN A 174 19.75 11.06 -4.81
CA ASN A 174 19.45 11.99 -5.88
C ASN A 174 20.34 11.70 -7.08
N CYS A 175 19.73 11.56 -8.25
CA CYS A 175 20.38 11.36 -9.53
C CYS A 175 20.21 12.64 -10.36
N PRO A 176 21.17 13.57 -10.35
CA PRO A 176 21.07 14.80 -11.11
C PRO A 176 21.12 14.51 -12.61
N MET A 177 20.39 15.30 -13.38
CA MET A 177 20.44 15.29 -14.84
C MET A 177 20.82 16.69 -15.33
N ASN A 178 21.66 16.76 -16.36
CA ASN A 178 21.84 18.01 -17.10
C ASN A 178 20.64 18.24 -18.03
N LYS A 179 20.62 19.38 -18.73
CA LYS A 179 19.48 19.75 -19.59
C LYS A 179 19.27 18.74 -20.72
N GLU A 180 20.34 18.28 -21.36
CA GLU A 180 20.28 17.35 -22.48
C GLU A 180 19.77 15.97 -22.03
N GLU A 181 20.25 15.46 -20.90
CA GLU A 181 19.77 14.21 -20.30
C GLU A 181 18.29 14.30 -19.89
N TYR A 182 17.87 15.45 -19.35
CA TYR A 182 16.47 15.67 -19.00
C TYR A 182 15.56 15.73 -20.25
N GLU A 183 16.03 16.39 -21.33
CA GLU A 183 15.27 16.45 -22.58
C GLU A 183 15.11 15.08 -23.23
N ILE A 184 16.15 14.22 -23.18
CA ILE A 184 16.05 12.82 -23.62
C ILE A 184 15.01 12.08 -22.78
N PHE A 185 15.14 12.13 -21.46
CA PHE A 185 14.20 11.48 -20.55
C PHE A 185 12.74 11.93 -20.77
N TYR A 186 12.53 13.23 -20.95
CA TYR A 186 11.22 13.81 -21.19
C TYR A 186 10.59 13.35 -22.52
N ASN A 187 11.40 13.20 -23.56
CA ASN A 187 10.90 12.78 -24.88
C ASN A 187 10.63 11.28 -24.97
N GLU A 188 11.24 10.47 -24.10
CA GLU A 188 11.01 9.01 -24.04
C GLU A 188 9.83 8.61 -23.12
N LEU A 189 9.32 9.53 -22.31
CA LEU A 189 8.11 9.38 -21.49
C LEU A 189 6.84 9.64 -22.29
#